data_56a82d441b53f8d52bbe98696f7eb7ba
#
_entry.id   56a82d441b53f8d52bbe98696f7eb7ba
#
_cell.length_a   1.000
_cell.length_b   1.000
_cell.length_c   1.000
_cell.angle_alpha   90.00
_cell.angle_beta   90.00
_cell.angle_gamma   90.00
#
_symmetry.space_group_name_H-M   'P 1'
#
loop_
_entity.id
_entity.type
_entity.pdbx_description
1 polymer ?
#
loop_
_entity_poly.entity_id
_entity_poly.type
_entity_poly.pdbx_seq_one_letter_code
_entity_poly.pdbx_strand_id
1 'polypeptide(L)'
;MTGGQTMTKFQLITKGLIKENPTFVLLLGMCPTLATTTSAINGMSMGLATMFVLVLSNMAISAVAKVIPDKVRIPAYIVIIATFVTLLQFVMQAYTPAIYETLGIFIPLIVVNCIVLGRAEAFANKNSVVDSACDGLGIGLGFTLSLTVLGVIREILGSGSAFGFKFLPGDGILCFVLAPGAFMVLGYLIVLFHKLTDKKNK
;
A
#
# COMPACT_ATOMS: atom_id res chain seq x y z
N MET A 1 -19.17 2.68 -16.24
CA MET A 1 -19.25 3.13 -17.65
C MET A 1 -18.24 4.24 -17.85
N THR A 2 -17.05 3.97 -18.29
CA THR A 2 -16.16 5.00 -18.87
C THR A 2 -15.26 4.27 -19.83
N GLY A 3 -15.41 4.68 -21.10
CA GLY A 3 -14.85 4.05 -22.27
C GLY A 3 -13.34 3.90 -22.24
N GLY A 4 -12.87 2.91 -22.98
CA GLY A 4 -11.49 2.59 -23.21
C GLY A 4 -10.72 3.75 -23.85
N GLN A 5 -10.22 4.66 -23.00
CA GLN A 5 -9.12 5.51 -23.41
C GLN A 5 -7.85 4.68 -23.19
N THR A 6 -7.13 4.44 -24.26
CA THR A 6 -5.75 3.95 -24.24
C THR A 6 -4.90 4.99 -23.50
N MET A 7 -4.94 4.93 -22.17
CA MET A 7 -4.09 5.78 -21.34
C MET A 7 -2.64 5.39 -21.57
N THR A 8 -1.80 6.37 -21.82
CA THR A 8 -0.36 6.17 -21.94
C THR A 8 0.13 5.55 -20.61
N LYS A 9 0.97 4.50 -20.65
CA LYS A 9 1.48 3.76 -19.47
C LYS A 9 2.00 4.68 -18.37
N PHE A 10 2.60 5.79 -18.75
CA PHE A 10 3.08 6.81 -17.81
C PHE A 10 1.94 7.56 -17.11
N GLN A 11 0.83 7.79 -17.77
CA GLN A 11 -0.36 8.43 -17.17
C GLN A 11 -1.02 7.50 -16.13
N LEU A 12 -0.99 6.17 -16.34
CA LEU A 12 -1.48 5.19 -15.35
C LEU A 12 -0.69 5.27 -14.04
N ILE A 13 0.64 5.35 -14.12
CA ILE A 13 1.51 5.44 -12.94
C ILE A 13 1.28 6.76 -12.21
N THR A 14 1.25 7.88 -12.91
CA THR A 14 1.05 9.21 -12.31
C THR A 14 -0.36 9.35 -11.72
N LYS A 15 -1.36 8.72 -12.34
CA LYS A 15 -2.73 8.69 -11.83
C LYS A 15 -2.82 7.96 -10.49
N GLY A 16 -2.16 6.80 -10.36
CA GLY A 16 -2.10 6.04 -9.12
C GLY A 16 -1.40 6.77 -7.98
N LEU A 17 -0.40 7.60 -8.31
CA LEU A 17 0.39 8.32 -7.32
C LEU A 17 -0.37 9.50 -6.67
N ILE A 18 -1.13 10.27 -7.46
CA ILE A 18 -1.73 11.54 -7.02
C ILE A 18 -3.26 11.49 -7.03
N LYS A 19 -3.88 11.13 -8.17
CA LYS A 19 -5.33 11.18 -8.35
C LYS A 19 -6.07 10.00 -7.73
N GLU A 20 -5.48 8.82 -7.75
CA GLU A 20 -6.03 7.59 -7.19
C GLU A 20 -5.12 7.05 -6.07
N ASN A 21 -4.60 7.96 -5.21
CA ASN A 21 -3.81 7.52 -4.06
C ASN A 21 -4.64 6.60 -3.18
N PRO A 22 -4.22 5.34 -2.95
CA PRO A 22 -5.06 4.36 -2.27
C PRO A 22 -5.39 4.75 -0.84
N THR A 23 -4.46 5.35 -0.11
CA THR A 23 -4.65 5.69 1.30
C THR A 23 -5.41 7.00 1.50
N PHE A 24 -5.06 8.05 0.75
CA PHE A 24 -5.63 9.40 0.99
C PHE A 24 -6.90 9.68 0.18
N VAL A 25 -7.09 9.02 -0.95
CA VAL A 25 -8.25 9.24 -1.82
C VAL A 25 -9.24 8.08 -1.74
N LEU A 26 -8.76 6.84 -1.88
CA LEU A 26 -9.64 5.65 -1.87
C LEU A 26 -9.91 5.12 -0.47
N LEU A 27 -9.17 5.55 0.55
CA LEU A 27 -9.25 5.06 1.94
C LEU A 27 -9.09 3.54 2.05
N LEU A 28 -8.31 2.96 1.15
CA LEU A 28 -8.00 1.53 1.11
C LEU A 28 -6.65 1.24 1.78
N GLY A 29 -6.50 0.03 2.30
CA GLY A 29 -5.26 -0.40 2.96
C GLY A 29 -5.01 0.22 4.32
N MET A 30 -6.07 0.59 5.03
CA MET A 30 -5.96 1.17 6.37
C MET A 30 -5.35 0.23 7.39
N CYS A 31 -5.60 -1.08 7.28
CA CYS A 31 -5.11 -2.07 8.24
C CYS A 31 -3.57 -2.06 8.36
N PRO A 32 -2.80 -2.25 7.28
CA PRO A 32 -1.35 -2.14 7.37
C PRO A 32 -0.90 -0.70 7.64
N THR A 33 -1.62 0.30 7.16
CA THR A 33 -1.30 1.71 7.41
C THR A 33 -1.28 2.03 8.91
N LEU A 34 -2.21 1.53 9.69
CA LEU A 34 -2.27 1.76 11.14
C LEU A 34 -1.27 0.89 11.90
N ALA A 35 -1.07 -0.35 11.46
CA ALA A 35 -0.28 -1.34 12.16
C ALA A 35 1.23 -1.13 12.00
N THR A 36 1.71 -0.78 10.81
CA THR A 36 3.15 -0.78 10.48
C THR A 36 3.81 0.59 10.51
N THR A 37 3.05 1.69 10.56
CA THR A 37 3.58 3.06 10.52
C THR A 37 4.05 3.59 11.88
N THR A 38 4.42 2.73 12.80
CA THR A 38 5.08 3.13 14.06
C THR A 38 6.51 3.64 13.83
N SER A 39 7.15 3.18 12.75
CA SER A 39 8.45 3.67 12.27
C SER A 39 8.40 3.91 10.77
N ALA A 40 9.13 4.92 10.30
CA ALA A 40 9.24 5.26 8.88
C ALA A 40 9.84 4.10 8.05
N ILE A 41 10.84 3.41 8.60
CA ILE A 41 11.49 2.27 7.96
C ILE A 41 10.52 1.10 7.79
N ASN A 42 9.73 0.80 8.81
CA ASN A 42 8.73 -0.27 8.75
C ASN A 42 7.62 0.06 7.74
N GLY A 43 7.15 1.31 7.73
CA GLY A 43 6.15 1.79 6.77
C GLY A 43 6.65 1.68 5.33
N MET A 44 7.88 2.11 5.06
CA MET A 44 8.50 2.03 3.74
C MET A 44 8.71 0.58 3.30
N SER A 45 9.24 -0.27 4.16
CA SER A 45 9.47 -1.69 3.86
C SER A 45 8.17 -2.44 3.57
N MET A 46 7.12 -2.17 4.36
CA MET A 46 5.79 -2.75 4.14
C MET A 46 5.15 -2.26 2.84
N GLY A 47 5.32 -0.98 2.51
CA GLY A 47 4.86 -0.41 1.25
C GLY A 47 5.52 -1.06 0.04
N LEU A 48 6.84 -1.23 0.06
CA LEU A 48 7.59 -1.91 -1.00
C LEU A 48 7.20 -3.38 -1.13
N ALA A 49 7.05 -4.09 -0.01
CA ALA A 49 6.58 -5.48 -0.01
C ALA A 49 5.19 -5.60 -0.64
N THR A 50 4.27 -4.73 -0.26
CA THR A 50 2.91 -4.69 -0.82
C THR A 50 2.93 -4.35 -2.32
N MET A 51 3.76 -3.41 -2.75
CA MET A 51 3.92 -3.05 -4.16
C MET A 51 4.40 -4.25 -4.98
N PHE A 52 5.40 -4.98 -4.50
CA PHE A 52 5.92 -6.16 -5.18
C PHE A 52 4.85 -7.24 -5.35
N VAL A 53 4.13 -7.57 -4.28
CA VAL A 53 3.02 -8.53 -4.33
C VAL A 53 1.91 -8.06 -5.25
N LEU A 54 1.55 -6.77 -5.19
CA LEU A 54 0.50 -6.17 -6.01
C LEU A 54 0.80 -6.31 -7.51
N VAL A 55 2.03 -6.03 -7.93
CA VAL A 55 2.43 -6.17 -9.33
C VAL A 55 2.36 -7.60 -9.79
N LEU A 56 2.97 -8.54 -9.04
CA LEU A 56 2.99 -9.95 -9.41
C LEU A 56 1.58 -10.58 -9.40
N SER A 57 0.78 -10.28 -8.39
CA SER A 57 -0.58 -10.80 -8.29
C SER A 57 -1.48 -10.25 -9.40
N ASN A 58 -1.39 -8.96 -9.72
CA ASN A 58 -2.15 -8.36 -10.81
C ASN A 58 -1.79 -8.98 -12.17
N MET A 59 -0.51 -9.24 -12.41
CA MET A 59 -0.06 -9.93 -13.62
C MET A 59 -0.63 -11.35 -13.70
N ALA A 60 -0.51 -12.13 -12.63
CA ALA A 60 -1.01 -13.48 -12.57
C ALA A 60 -2.53 -13.56 -12.72
N ILE A 61 -3.25 -12.70 -12.00
CA ILE A 61 -4.72 -12.62 -12.06
C ILE A 61 -5.19 -12.22 -13.46
N SER A 62 -4.56 -11.23 -14.09
CA SER A 62 -4.89 -10.84 -15.47
C SER A 62 -4.67 -12.00 -16.47
N ALA A 63 -3.64 -12.84 -16.27
CA ALA A 63 -3.40 -14.00 -17.12
C ALA A 63 -4.46 -15.11 -16.94
N VAL A 64 -4.94 -15.33 -15.72
CA VAL A 64 -5.85 -16.42 -15.37
C VAL A 64 -7.32 -15.97 -15.32
N ALA A 65 -7.61 -14.68 -15.39
CA ALA A 65 -8.95 -14.11 -15.26
C ALA A 65 -9.99 -14.73 -16.18
N LYS A 66 -9.59 -15.13 -17.40
CA LYS A 66 -10.50 -15.75 -18.39
C LYS A 66 -10.91 -17.19 -18.06
N VAL A 67 -10.17 -17.86 -17.17
CA VAL A 67 -10.39 -19.28 -16.81
C VAL A 67 -11.24 -19.38 -15.54
N ILE A 68 -11.22 -18.36 -14.69
CA ILE A 68 -11.91 -18.38 -13.40
C ILE A 68 -13.38 -17.99 -13.57
N PRO A 69 -14.35 -18.87 -13.20
CA PRO A 69 -15.76 -18.54 -13.22
C PRO A 69 -16.12 -17.49 -12.15
N ASP A 70 -17.10 -16.64 -12.45
CA ASP A 70 -17.50 -15.49 -11.61
C ASP A 70 -17.86 -15.86 -10.16
N LYS A 71 -18.44 -17.05 -9.97
CA LYS A 71 -18.91 -17.52 -8.65
C LYS A 71 -17.79 -17.79 -7.64
N VAL A 72 -16.58 -18.13 -8.11
CA VAL A 72 -15.41 -18.48 -7.25
C VAL A 72 -14.24 -17.53 -7.43
N ARG A 73 -14.48 -16.35 -7.99
CA ARG A 73 -13.44 -15.38 -8.36
C ARG A 73 -12.66 -14.87 -7.15
N ILE A 74 -13.35 -14.40 -6.11
CA ILE A 74 -12.71 -13.82 -4.92
C ILE A 74 -11.85 -14.87 -4.18
N PRO A 75 -12.33 -16.08 -3.85
CA PRO A 75 -11.49 -17.11 -3.24
C PRO A 75 -10.26 -17.48 -4.08
N ALA A 76 -10.42 -17.55 -5.41
CA ALA A 76 -9.31 -17.85 -6.30
C ALA A 76 -8.22 -16.76 -6.26
N TYR A 77 -8.61 -15.49 -6.25
CA TYR A 77 -7.65 -14.39 -6.13
C TYR A 77 -6.90 -14.42 -4.81
N ILE A 78 -7.57 -14.71 -3.70
CA ILE A 78 -6.94 -14.83 -2.38
C ILE A 78 -5.87 -15.92 -2.39
N VAL A 79 -6.11 -17.08 -3.03
CA VAL A 79 -5.12 -18.16 -3.13
C VAL A 79 -3.90 -17.73 -3.95
N ILE A 80 -4.11 -17.04 -5.07
CA ILE A 80 -3.02 -16.52 -5.91
C ILE A 80 -2.18 -15.51 -5.12
N ILE A 81 -2.82 -14.54 -4.47
CA ILE A 81 -2.16 -13.53 -3.66
C ILE A 81 -1.38 -14.19 -2.50
N ALA A 82 -1.99 -15.16 -1.81
CA ALA A 82 -1.35 -15.88 -0.71
C ALA A 82 -0.08 -16.61 -1.16
N THR A 83 -0.08 -17.19 -2.35
CA THR A 83 1.10 -17.85 -2.92
C THR A 83 2.25 -16.86 -3.09
N PHE A 84 2.00 -15.67 -3.67
CA PHE A 84 3.03 -14.65 -3.83
C PHE A 84 3.50 -14.07 -2.51
N VAL A 85 2.60 -13.89 -1.53
CA VAL A 85 2.97 -13.43 -0.19
C VAL A 85 3.86 -14.44 0.52
N THR A 86 3.57 -15.73 0.40
CA THR A 86 4.42 -16.79 0.96
C THR A 86 5.80 -16.81 0.32
N LEU A 87 5.88 -16.67 -1.00
CA LEU A 87 7.17 -16.54 -1.70
C LEU A 87 7.94 -15.32 -1.21
N LEU A 88 7.30 -14.17 -1.10
CA LEU A 88 7.92 -12.96 -0.55
C LEU A 88 8.43 -13.20 0.88
N GLN A 89 7.65 -13.88 1.72
CA GLN A 89 8.02 -14.20 3.10
C GLN A 89 9.31 -15.03 3.15
N PHE A 90 9.45 -16.06 2.33
CA PHE A 90 10.67 -16.86 2.25
C PHE A 90 11.87 -16.04 1.76
N VAL A 91 11.67 -15.19 0.75
CA VAL A 91 12.72 -14.30 0.25
C VAL A 91 13.18 -13.31 1.32
N MET A 92 12.24 -12.68 2.05
CA MET A 92 12.59 -11.76 3.13
C MET A 92 13.30 -12.47 4.29
N GLN A 93 12.89 -13.67 4.63
CA GLN A 93 13.54 -14.47 5.67
C GLN A 93 14.99 -14.83 5.30
N ALA A 94 15.25 -15.08 4.02
CA ALA A 94 16.58 -15.44 3.54
C ALA A 94 17.54 -14.24 3.43
N TYR A 95 17.04 -13.09 2.95
CA TYR A 95 17.88 -11.93 2.60
C TYR A 95 17.86 -10.81 3.65
N THR A 96 16.77 -10.63 4.36
CA THR A 96 16.58 -9.52 5.31
C THR A 96 15.96 -9.98 6.63
N PRO A 97 16.67 -10.82 7.42
CA PRO A 97 16.12 -11.38 8.66
C PRO A 97 15.74 -10.29 9.68
N ALA A 98 16.50 -9.21 9.77
CA ALA A 98 16.22 -8.11 10.71
C ALA A 98 14.87 -7.40 10.41
N ILE A 99 14.54 -7.19 9.14
CA ILE A 99 13.26 -6.60 8.73
C ILE A 99 12.15 -7.65 8.89
N TYR A 100 12.45 -8.90 8.63
CA TYR A 100 11.50 -10.00 8.81
C TYR A 100 11.05 -10.16 10.26
N GLU A 101 11.93 -10.02 11.24
CA GLU A 101 11.56 -10.11 12.67
C GLU A 101 10.55 -9.01 13.07
N THR A 102 10.67 -7.82 12.51
CA THR A 102 9.76 -6.71 12.82
C THR A 102 8.46 -6.74 12.02
N LEU A 103 8.51 -7.16 10.74
CA LEU A 103 7.36 -7.17 9.83
C LEU A 103 6.66 -8.52 9.70
N GLY A 104 7.27 -9.62 10.14
CA GLY A 104 6.79 -10.97 9.89
C GLY A 104 5.34 -11.23 10.30
N ILE A 105 4.90 -10.63 11.42
CA ILE A 105 3.51 -10.71 11.90
C ILE A 105 2.54 -9.96 10.95
N PHE A 106 3.02 -8.93 10.25
CA PHE A 106 2.20 -8.08 9.38
C PHE A 106 2.19 -8.53 7.92
N ILE A 107 3.12 -9.40 7.49
CA ILE A 107 3.18 -9.92 6.12
C ILE A 107 1.87 -10.62 5.71
N PRO A 108 1.24 -11.49 6.53
CA PRO A 108 -0.04 -12.11 6.20
C PRO A 108 -1.18 -11.09 5.96
N LEU A 109 -1.07 -9.88 6.51
CA LEU A 109 -2.04 -8.82 6.26
C LEU A 109 -2.05 -8.36 4.79
N ILE A 110 -0.98 -8.59 4.04
CA ILE A 110 -0.93 -8.28 2.60
C ILE A 110 -1.93 -9.13 1.83
N VAL A 111 -2.16 -10.38 2.25
CA VAL A 111 -3.10 -11.29 1.56
C VAL A 111 -4.52 -10.75 1.57
N VAL A 112 -4.96 -10.21 2.71
CA VAL A 112 -6.31 -9.66 2.89
C VAL A 112 -6.35 -8.15 2.71
N ASN A 113 -5.30 -7.55 2.15
CA ASN A 113 -5.23 -6.12 1.94
C ASN A 113 -6.25 -5.67 0.89
N CYS A 114 -7.12 -4.73 1.29
CA CYS A 114 -8.17 -4.19 0.43
C CYS A 114 -7.63 -3.59 -0.87
N ILE A 115 -6.40 -3.08 -0.88
CA ILE A 115 -5.77 -2.53 -2.09
C ILE A 115 -5.51 -3.66 -3.09
N VAL A 116 -4.86 -4.74 -2.65
CA VAL A 116 -4.47 -5.85 -3.52
C VAL A 116 -5.70 -6.54 -4.09
N LEU A 117 -6.66 -6.87 -3.23
CA LEU A 117 -7.90 -7.53 -3.63
C LEU A 117 -8.78 -6.59 -4.48
N GLY A 118 -8.88 -5.32 -4.09
CA GLY A 118 -9.67 -4.33 -4.81
C GLY A 118 -9.13 -4.06 -6.22
N ARG A 119 -7.81 -4.00 -6.42
CA ARG A 119 -7.23 -3.80 -7.76
C ARG A 119 -7.27 -5.08 -8.60
N ALA A 120 -7.15 -6.24 -7.98
CA ALA A 120 -7.35 -7.53 -8.64
C ALA A 120 -8.72 -7.61 -9.31
N GLU A 121 -9.77 -7.27 -8.59
CA GLU A 121 -11.15 -7.33 -9.10
C GLU A 121 -11.50 -6.15 -10.02
N ALA A 122 -11.13 -4.92 -9.63
CA ALA A 122 -11.53 -3.72 -10.36
C ALA A 122 -10.78 -3.52 -11.67
N PHE A 123 -9.51 -3.89 -11.73
CA PHE A 123 -8.62 -3.58 -12.85
C PHE A 123 -8.01 -4.81 -13.51
N ALA A 124 -7.31 -5.68 -12.78
CA ALA A 124 -6.53 -6.78 -13.34
C ALA A 124 -7.40 -7.80 -14.09
N ASN A 125 -8.61 -8.05 -13.60
CA ASN A 125 -9.58 -8.94 -14.22
C ASN A 125 -10.05 -8.50 -15.62
N LYS A 126 -9.96 -7.19 -15.93
CA LYS A 126 -10.56 -6.60 -17.16
C LYS A 126 -9.53 -6.11 -18.16
N ASN A 127 -8.28 -5.98 -17.77
CA ASN A 127 -7.24 -5.36 -18.57
C ASN A 127 -6.11 -6.34 -18.92
N SER A 128 -5.23 -5.92 -19.80
CA SER A 128 -4.07 -6.71 -20.21
C SER A 128 -3.05 -6.85 -19.07
N VAL A 129 -2.21 -7.90 -19.15
CA VAL A 129 -1.18 -8.19 -18.15
C VAL A 129 -0.21 -7.01 -17.96
N VAL A 130 0.16 -6.35 -19.05
CA VAL A 130 1.10 -5.22 -19.01
C VAL A 130 0.48 -3.99 -18.36
N ASP A 131 -0.77 -3.68 -18.70
CA ASP A 131 -1.49 -2.55 -18.10
C ASP A 131 -1.75 -2.79 -16.61
N SER A 132 -2.05 -4.03 -16.23
CA SER A 132 -2.22 -4.44 -14.84
C SER A 132 -0.94 -4.33 -14.02
N ALA A 133 0.22 -4.59 -14.63
CA ALA A 133 1.52 -4.37 -13.99
C ALA A 133 1.81 -2.88 -13.79
N CYS A 134 1.56 -2.05 -14.81
CA CYS A 134 1.75 -0.59 -14.69
C CYS A 134 0.83 0.05 -13.65
N ASP A 135 -0.42 -0.41 -13.57
CA ASP A 135 -1.36 0.01 -12.55
C ASP A 135 -0.90 -0.41 -11.14
N GLY A 136 -0.47 -1.65 -10.99
CA GLY A 136 0.09 -2.16 -9.74
C GLY A 136 1.30 -1.35 -9.26
N LEU A 137 2.19 -0.97 -10.16
CA LEU A 137 3.33 -0.08 -9.85
C LEU A 137 2.87 1.30 -9.40
N GLY A 138 1.93 1.92 -10.11
CA GLY A 138 1.43 3.26 -9.79
C GLY A 138 0.76 3.32 -8.41
N ILE A 139 -0.15 2.39 -8.16
CA ILE A 139 -0.87 2.28 -6.88
C ILE A 139 0.08 1.86 -5.75
N GLY A 140 0.99 0.92 -6.00
CA GLY A 140 1.97 0.47 -5.00
C GLY A 140 2.95 1.56 -4.58
N LEU A 141 3.42 2.39 -5.53
CA LEU A 141 4.24 3.57 -5.23
C LEU A 141 3.46 4.62 -4.42
N GLY A 142 2.21 4.88 -4.80
CA GLY A 142 1.32 5.78 -4.06
C GLY A 142 1.11 5.32 -2.62
N PHE A 143 0.92 4.01 -2.42
CA PHE A 143 0.77 3.41 -1.10
C PHE A 143 2.06 3.49 -0.27
N THR A 144 3.21 3.15 -0.86
CA THR A 144 4.52 3.24 -0.18
C THR A 144 4.81 4.66 0.28
N LEU A 145 4.55 5.66 -0.57
CA LEU A 145 4.75 7.07 -0.25
C LEU A 145 3.83 7.49 0.91
N SER A 146 2.57 7.09 0.88
CA SER A 146 1.61 7.41 1.94
C SER A 146 2.00 6.80 3.28
N LEU A 147 2.43 5.52 3.29
CA LEU A 147 2.92 4.84 4.49
C LEU A 147 4.18 5.49 5.06
N THR A 148 5.11 5.90 4.18
CA THR A 148 6.36 6.54 4.59
C THR A 148 6.09 7.90 5.21
N VAL A 149 5.26 8.74 4.58
CA VAL A 149 4.88 10.06 5.11
C VAL A 149 4.20 9.93 6.47
N LEU A 150 3.23 9.01 6.59
CA LEU A 150 2.55 8.78 7.86
C LEU A 150 3.49 8.24 8.93
N GLY A 151 4.40 7.31 8.57
CA GLY A 151 5.41 6.75 9.45
C GLY A 151 6.37 7.81 9.98
N VAL A 152 6.88 8.70 9.12
CA VAL A 152 7.76 9.81 9.50
C VAL A 152 7.07 10.75 10.48
N ILE A 153 5.84 11.16 10.21
CA ILE A 153 5.08 12.07 11.09
C ILE A 153 4.83 11.42 12.45
N ARG A 154 4.41 10.17 12.46
CA ARG A 154 4.17 9.43 13.71
C ARG A 154 5.46 9.19 14.50
N GLU A 155 6.56 8.89 13.84
CA GLU A 155 7.86 8.70 14.49
C GLU A 155 8.37 10.00 15.11
N ILE A 156 8.22 11.14 14.41
CA ILE A 156 8.58 12.46 14.95
C ILE A 156 7.73 12.83 16.17
N LEU A 157 6.42 12.63 16.10
CA LEU A 157 5.50 12.98 17.19
C LEU A 157 5.57 12.00 18.37
N GLY A 158 5.83 10.73 18.11
CA GLY A 158 5.79 9.66 19.10
C GLY A 158 7.10 9.42 19.83
N SER A 159 8.24 9.54 19.16
CA SER A 159 9.57 9.28 19.73
C SER A 159 10.56 10.42 19.55
N GLY A 160 10.17 11.52 18.86
CA GLY A 160 11.08 12.62 18.55
C GLY A 160 12.26 12.21 17.65
N SER A 161 12.15 11.07 17.01
CA SER A 161 13.15 10.55 16.06
C SER A 161 12.59 10.54 14.63
N ALA A 162 13.46 10.59 13.64
CA ALA A 162 13.11 10.36 12.26
C ALA A 162 14.15 9.41 11.66
N PHE A 163 13.71 8.31 11.05
CA PHE A 163 14.60 7.26 10.51
C PHE A 163 15.63 6.73 11.51
N GLY A 164 15.27 6.62 12.80
CA GLY A 164 16.17 6.16 13.86
C GLY A 164 17.15 7.20 14.43
N PHE A 165 17.16 8.43 13.90
CA PHE A 165 17.95 9.53 14.45
C PHE A 165 17.12 10.33 15.44
N LYS A 166 17.52 10.38 16.73
CA LYS A 166 16.87 11.22 17.75
C LYS A 166 17.13 12.69 17.47
N PHE A 167 16.06 13.44 17.18
CA PHE A 167 16.11 14.87 16.91
C PHE A 167 15.73 15.70 18.15
N LEU A 168 14.85 15.18 19.01
CA LEU A 168 14.45 15.85 20.25
C LEU A 168 14.96 15.06 21.47
N PRO A 169 15.63 15.73 22.43
CA PRO A 169 15.92 15.16 23.74
C PRO A 169 14.65 15.18 24.61
N GLY A 170 13.83 14.17 24.50
CA GLY A 170 12.60 14.03 25.28
C GLY A 170 11.83 12.77 24.88
N ASP A 171 11.04 12.24 25.82
CA ASP A 171 10.10 11.18 25.52
C ASP A 171 8.91 11.79 24.79
N GLY A 172 8.66 11.33 23.54
CA GLY A 172 7.53 11.77 22.74
C GLY A 172 6.19 11.37 23.37
N ILE A 173 5.10 11.83 22.79
CA ILE A 173 3.74 11.53 23.27
C ILE A 173 3.36 10.12 22.85
N LEU A 174 3.34 9.19 23.79
CA LEU A 174 3.03 7.78 23.59
C LEU A 174 1.68 7.54 22.88
N CYS A 175 0.74 8.50 23.03
CA CYS A 175 -0.56 8.45 22.36
C CYS A 175 -0.44 8.39 20.82
N PHE A 176 0.59 9.00 20.21
CA PHE A 176 0.78 8.98 18.75
C PHE A 176 1.44 7.70 18.23
N VAL A 177 2.09 6.94 19.09
CA VAL A 177 2.60 5.59 18.77
C VAL A 177 1.45 4.58 18.73
N LEU A 178 0.44 4.76 19.58
CA LEU A 178 -0.75 3.91 19.66
C LEU A 178 -1.72 4.16 18.49
N ALA A 179 -2.63 3.20 18.25
CA ALA A 179 -3.61 3.25 17.19
C ALA A 179 -4.50 4.52 17.17
N PRO A 180 -4.99 5.06 18.32
CA PRO A 180 -5.78 6.30 18.31
C PRO A 180 -5.04 7.49 17.72
N GLY A 181 -3.75 7.64 18.01
CA GLY A 181 -2.93 8.69 17.42
C GLY A 181 -2.70 8.53 15.93
N ALA A 182 -2.61 7.28 15.44
CA ALA A 182 -2.54 6.99 14.02
C ALA A 182 -3.77 7.50 13.26
N PHE A 183 -4.97 7.29 13.81
CA PHE A 183 -6.22 7.79 13.22
C PHE A 183 -6.27 9.33 13.19
N MET A 184 -5.83 10.00 14.27
CA MET A 184 -5.78 11.46 14.32
C MET A 184 -4.84 12.04 13.24
N VAL A 185 -3.62 11.51 13.15
CA VAL A 185 -2.63 11.95 12.14
C VAL A 185 -3.14 11.68 10.74
N LEU A 186 -3.72 10.50 10.50
CA LEU A 186 -4.27 10.12 9.21
C LEU A 186 -5.42 11.03 8.80
N GLY A 187 -6.38 11.31 9.70
CA GLY A 187 -7.49 12.21 9.43
C GLY A 187 -7.03 13.62 9.07
N TYR A 188 -6.03 14.15 9.78
CA TYR A 188 -5.44 15.44 9.48
C TYR A 188 -4.74 15.47 8.12
N LEU A 189 -4.00 14.40 7.78
CA LEU A 189 -3.33 14.27 6.48
C LEU A 189 -4.30 14.16 5.31
N ILE A 190 -5.42 13.47 5.49
CA ILE A 190 -6.46 13.36 4.45
C ILE A 190 -7.04 14.75 4.13
N VAL A 191 -7.38 15.54 5.16
CA VAL A 191 -7.89 16.90 4.98
C VAL A 191 -6.85 17.79 4.29
N LEU A 192 -5.59 17.71 4.74
CA LEU A 192 -4.50 18.48 4.14
C LEU A 192 -4.29 18.11 2.67
N PHE A 193 -4.27 16.81 2.35
CA PHE A 193 -4.09 16.31 0.99
C PHE A 193 -5.24 16.76 0.07
N HIS A 194 -6.48 16.69 0.55
CA HIS A 194 -7.66 17.14 -0.20
C HIS A 194 -7.60 18.64 -0.48
N LYS A 195 -7.24 19.45 0.53
CA LYS A 195 -7.10 20.91 0.37
C LYS A 195 -5.99 21.30 -0.59
N LEU A 196 -4.87 20.54 -0.62
CA LEU A 196 -3.77 20.78 -1.55
C LEU A 196 -4.14 20.39 -2.99
N THR A 197 -4.89 19.30 -3.14
CA THR A 197 -5.33 18.81 -4.45
C THR A 197 -6.40 19.72 -5.06
N ASP A 198 -7.35 20.21 -4.28
CA ASP A 198 -8.37 21.18 -4.72
C ASP A 198 -7.75 22.52 -5.15
N LYS A 199 -6.70 22.97 -4.47
CA LYS A 199 -6.00 24.20 -4.84
C LYS A 199 -5.25 24.08 -6.17
N LYS A 200 -4.91 22.87 -6.59
CA LYS A 200 -4.22 22.61 -7.88
C LYS A 200 -5.19 22.48 -9.06
N ASN A 201 -6.47 22.27 -8.80
CA ASN A 201 -7.54 22.14 -9.80
C ASN A 201 -8.30 23.48 -10.04
N LYS A 202 -7.99 24.54 -9.29
CA LYS A 202 -8.44 25.92 -9.50
C LYS A 202 -7.37 26.74 -10.19
#